data_ca65e5dd727719db5e177d58de032f24
#
_entry.id   ca65e5dd727719db5e177d58de032f24
#
_cell.length_a   1.000
_cell.length_b   1.000
_cell.length_c   1.000
_cell.angle_alpha   90.00
_cell.angle_beta   90.00
_cell.angle_gamma   90.00
#
_symmetry.space_group_name_H-M   'P 1'
#
loop_
_entity.id
_entity.type
_entity.pdbx_description
1 polymer ?
#
loop_
_entity_poly.entity_id
_entity_poly.type
_entity_poly.pdbx_seq_one_letter_code
_entity_poly.pdbx_strand_id
1 'polypeptide(L)'
;MPVDFNLIKATSTDPSLFINREEDVETLKRLLRRALKDTETDDARGILVKGDSGVGKSILSRKVVSELALEFTPKLMVWSVDGGRLSGSRGLLNRLTDVAHEEIQKLGHKELAKLSAVVAQAADYGKVTSSDVSSISKELSAMGKIAGGILGMFTGESSLGWKRTTTKGGTETFEILITEEYLAKLISRLLEAVKYFGFQVLIFLDNLDRIGRMDSQEDANTIAELVKQLLELPDCVLVINLRSQFTHHTTDRRELTHRVIKGLKPEALMEILKQRLTAASLTEEEQNQLAQLPLQEIADKFSRLTDNPLAFLRWLDFWLVQTHNRPDNLGRDFRDFIEQNFTGVDLKWLKKAIQELQTAKDSGLSDAPLTTLQKAQLLKLERAGTVVPDSLLLDPTERRYRLIHDLDFLFDSEFAKALN
;
A
#
# COMPACT_ATOMS: atom_id res chain seq x y z
N MET A 1 -29.60 17.58 -18.22
CA MET A 1 -28.90 16.28 -18.26
C MET A 1 -28.02 16.20 -17.04
N PRO A 2 -27.90 15.08 -16.35
CA PRO A 2 -26.93 14.99 -15.29
C PRO A 2 -25.55 15.15 -15.93
N VAL A 3 -24.76 16.07 -15.41
CA VAL A 3 -23.38 16.26 -15.82
C VAL A 3 -22.64 15.00 -15.34
N ASP A 4 -21.95 14.33 -16.24
CA ASP A 4 -21.14 13.14 -15.92
C ASP A 4 -19.85 13.62 -15.24
N PHE A 5 -20.00 13.95 -13.94
CA PHE A 5 -18.95 14.57 -13.14
C PHE A 5 -17.91 13.56 -12.66
N ASN A 6 -17.18 12.97 -13.57
CA ASN A 6 -15.92 12.29 -13.24
C ASN A 6 -14.80 13.33 -12.94
N LEU A 7 -15.24 14.48 -12.39
CA LEU A 7 -14.51 15.73 -12.27
C LEU A 7 -13.42 15.71 -11.22
N ILE A 8 -13.71 15.12 -10.08
CA ILE A 8 -12.82 15.21 -8.93
C ILE A 8 -11.78 14.11 -8.93
N LYS A 9 -11.99 13.01 -9.72
CA LYS A 9 -11.10 11.85 -9.77
C LYS A 9 -10.54 11.50 -8.38
N ALA A 10 -11.43 11.32 -7.41
CA ALA A 10 -11.09 11.13 -6.01
C ALA A 10 -10.01 10.06 -5.78
N THR A 11 -9.97 9.04 -6.64
CA THR A 11 -9.01 7.93 -6.60
C THR A 11 -7.75 8.15 -7.42
N SER A 12 -7.56 9.32 -8.07
CA SER A 12 -6.34 9.58 -8.86
C SER A 12 -5.10 9.56 -7.98
N THR A 13 -4.10 8.81 -8.40
CA THR A 13 -2.77 8.74 -7.78
C THR A 13 -1.72 9.55 -8.54
N ASP A 14 -2.16 10.49 -9.39
CA ASP A 14 -1.27 11.37 -10.17
C ASP A 14 -0.46 12.27 -9.23
N PRO A 15 0.88 12.19 -9.24
CA PRO A 15 1.73 13.00 -8.38
C PRO A 15 1.62 14.51 -8.63
N SER A 16 1.19 14.93 -9.83
CA SER A 16 1.00 16.35 -10.17
C SER A 16 -0.15 17.02 -9.38
N LEU A 17 -1.09 16.19 -8.90
CA LEU A 17 -2.23 16.62 -8.08
C LEU A 17 -1.92 16.62 -6.57
N PHE A 18 -0.67 16.39 -6.20
CA PHE A 18 -0.22 16.29 -4.82
C PHE A 18 0.33 17.64 -4.32
N ILE A 19 -0.33 18.21 -3.33
CA ILE A 19 -0.02 19.51 -2.75
C ILE A 19 -0.11 19.51 -1.23
N ASN A 20 0.39 20.60 -0.64
CA ASN A 20 0.31 20.90 0.80
C ASN A 20 0.95 19.80 1.70
N ARG A 21 2.04 19.19 1.20
CA ARG A 21 2.80 18.17 1.93
C ARG A 21 4.32 18.33 1.71
N GLU A 22 4.77 19.53 1.44
CA GLU A 22 6.18 19.84 1.13
C GLU A 22 7.09 19.40 2.27
N GLU A 23 6.68 19.60 3.53
CA GLU A 23 7.43 19.16 4.70
C GLU A 23 7.54 17.62 4.78
N ASP A 24 6.45 16.91 4.49
CA ASP A 24 6.43 15.45 4.44
C ASP A 24 7.34 14.93 3.32
N VAL A 25 7.30 15.57 2.13
CA VAL A 25 8.15 15.27 0.98
C VAL A 25 9.62 15.43 1.35
N GLU A 26 10.01 16.60 1.86
CA GLU A 26 11.41 16.88 2.19
C GLU A 26 11.91 15.99 3.35
N THR A 27 11.05 15.68 4.31
CA THR A 27 11.41 14.77 5.39
C THR A 27 11.66 13.37 4.87
N LEU A 28 10.76 12.83 4.03
CA LEU A 28 10.91 11.50 3.46
C LEU A 28 12.12 11.42 2.51
N LYS A 29 12.36 12.44 1.69
CA LYS A 29 13.56 12.55 0.85
C LYS A 29 14.84 12.50 1.69
N ARG A 30 14.90 13.29 2.77
CA ARG A 30 16.08 13.32 3.66
C ARG A 30 16.35 11.95 4.28
N LEU A 31 15.31 11.25 4.73
CA LEU A 31 15.43 9.90 5.28
C LEU A 31 15.95 8.92 4.23
N LEU A 32 15.40 8.94 3.03
CA LEU A 32 15.80 8.05 1.94
C LEU A 32 17.21 8.36 1.43
N ARG A 33 17.58 9.63 1.27
CA ARG A 33 18.95 10.01 0.92
C ARG A 33 19.96 9.50 1.95
N ARG A 34 19.62 9.55 3.23
CA ARG A 34 20.46 8.99 4.29
C ARG A 34 20.57 7.47 4.13
N ALA A 35 19.46 6.76 4.03
CA ALA A 35 19.45 5.31 3.86
C ALA A 35 20.23 4.84 2.60
N LEU A 36 20.15 5.58 1.49
CA LEU A 36 20.89 5.29 0.27
C LEU A 36 22.40 5.56 0.39
N LYS A 37 22.82 6.51 1.22
CA LYS A 37 24.24 6.81 1.46
C LYS A 37 24.88 5.86 2.47
N ASP A 38 24.13 5.44 3.48
CA ASP A 38 24.62 4.68 4.64
C ASP A 38 24.46 3.16 4.43
N THR A 39 24.54 2.65 3.18
CA THR A 39 24.40 1.22 2.85
C THR A 39 25.47 0.33 3.50
N GLU A 40 26.50 0.90 4.13
CA GLU A 40 27.56 0.16 4.85
C GLU A 40 27.32 0.04 6.35
N THR A 41 26.35 0.81 6.91
CA THR A 41 26.00 0.75 8.33
C THR A 41 24.70 -0.02 8.52
N ASP A 42 24.63 -0.82 9.59
CA ASP A 42 23.43 -1.64 9.94
C ASP A 42 22.23 -0.78 10.39
N ASP A 43 22.32 0.55 10.31
CA ASP A 43 21.27 1.47 10.75
C ASP A 43 20.20 1.67 9.67
N ALA A 44 18.98 1.31 10.01
CA ALA A 44 17.71 1.64 9.34
C ALA A 44 17.68 1.50 7.81
N ARG A 45 17.65 0.27 7.33
CA ARG A 45 17.49 -0.05 5.89
C ARG A 45 16.08 0.16 5.36
N GLY A 46 15.09 0.40 6.21
CA GLY A 46 13.70 0.54 5.82
C GLY A 46 13.03 1.80 6.33
N ILE A 47 12.13 2.37 5.53
CA ILE A 47 11.25 3.45 5.92
C ILE A 47 9.81 2.95 5.84
N LEU A 48 9.15 2.92 6.99
CA LEU A 48 7.75 2.56 7.10
C LEU A 48 6.89 3.83 7.12
N VAL A 49 6.15 4.06 6.05
CA VAL A 49 5.22 5.18 5.91
C VAL A 49 3.86 4.73 6.42
N LYS A 50 3.48 5.24 7.58
CA LYS A 50 2.24 4.91 8.29
C LYS A 50 1.18 5.98 8.08
N GLY A 51 -0.07 5.59 8.23
CA GLY A 51 -1.21 6.52 8.23
C GLY A 51 -2.48 5.81 7.79
N ASP A 52 -3.58 6.50 7.91
CA ASP A 52 -4.87 5.95 7.56
C ASP A 52 -5.07 5.77 6.05
N SER A 53 -6.07 5.00 5.67
CA SER A 53 -6.45 4.90 4.26
C SER A 53 -6.87 6.28 3.76
N GLY A 54 -6.39 6.68 2.59
CA GLY A 54 -6.79 7.93 1.96
C GLY A 54 -6.01 9.19 2.35
N VAL A 55 -5.12 9.13 3.36
CA VAL A 55 -4.31 10.31 3.77
C VAL A 55 -3.22 10.72 2.77
N GLY A 56 -3.03 9.97 1.68
CA GLY A 56 -2.09 10.33 0.61
C GLY A 56 -0.72 9.66 0.68
N LYS A 57 -0.52 8.59 1.48
CA LYS A 57 0.77 7.85 1.58
C LYS A 57 1.33 7.44 0.22
N SER A 58 0.52 6.79 -0.61
CA SER A 58 0.94 6.25 -1.91
C SER A 58 1.42 7.34 -2.85
N ILE A 59 0.71 8.47 -2.91
CA ILE A 59 1.07 9.60 -3.77
C ILE A 59 2.36 10.25 -3.26
N LEU A 60 2.47 10.49 -1.95
CA LEU A 60 3.67 11.02 -1.31
C LEU A 60 4.90 10.16 -1.63
N SER A 61 4.81 8.86 -1.34
CA SER A 61 5.93 7.95 -1.54
C SER A 61 6.32 7.84 -3.01
N ARG A 62 5.36 7.73 -3.93
CA ARG A 62 5.63 7.71 -5.38
C ARG A 62 6.32 8.98 -5.86
N LYS A 63 5.84 10.15 -5.43
CA LYS A 63 6.48 11.44 -5.76
C LYS A 63 7.94 11.46 -5.30
N VAL A 64 8.18 11.15 -4.03
CA VAL A 64 9.54 11.16 -3.46
C VAL A 64 10.44 10.14 -4.14
N VAL A 65 9.97 8.91 -4.34
CA VAL A 65 10.75 7.85 -5.02
C VAL A 65 11.09 8.24 -6.46
N SER A 66 10.14 8.81 -7.21
CA SER A 66 10.38 9.27 -8.59
C SER A 66 11.41 10.40 -8.65
N GLU A 67 11.35 11.37 -7.73
CA GLU A 67 12.29 12.47 -7.68
C GLU A 67 13.70 11.99 -7.30
N LEU A 68 13.82 11.03 -6.37
CA LEU A 68 15.10 10.41 -6.02
C LEU A 68 15.66 9.57 -7.15
N ALA A 69 14.83 8.83 -7.88
CA ALA A 69 15.26 8.08 -9.05
C ALA A 69 15.92 8.99 -10.09
N LEU A 70 15.37 10.19 -10.33
CA LEU A 70 15.97 11.19 -11.21
C LEU A 70 17.28 11.75 -10.65
N GLU A 71 17.32 12.04 -9.34
CA GLU A 71 18.51 12.59 -8.66
C GLU A 71 19.71 11.65 -8.70
N PHE A 72 19.47 10.34 -8.54
CA PHE A 72 20.52 9.31 -8.48
C PHE A 72 20.74 8.55 -9.80
N THR A 73 20.11 8.98 -10.90
CA THR A 73 20.30 8.37 -12.23
C THR A 73 21.78 8.42 -12.64
N PRO A 74 22.36 7.35 -13.25
CA PRO A 74 21.75 6.05 -13.57
C PRO A 74 21.96 4.98 -12.48
N LYS A 75 22.42 5.33 -11.30
CA LYS A 75 22.87 4.38 -10.28
C LYS A 75 21.75 3.78 -9.42
N LEU A 76 20.59 4.43 -9.33
CA LEU A 76 19.47 3.96 -8.51
C LEU A 76 18.42 3.27 -9.38
N MET A 77 18.13 2.01 -9.08
CA MET A 77 16.99 1.28 -9.61
C MET A 77 15.84 1.30 -8.60
N VAL A 78 14.63 1.48 -9.09
CA VAL A 78 13.42 1.44 -8.27
C VAL A 78 12.58 0.22 -8.63
N TRP A 79 12.46 -0.71 -7.69
CA TRP A 79 11.59 -1.88 -7.82
C TRP A 79 10.26 -1.59 -7.11
N SER A 80 9.26 -1.17 -7.89
CA SER A 80 7.96 -0.76 -7.35
C SER A 80 6.92 -1.88 -7.46
N VAL A 81 6.37 -2.33 -6.34
CA VAL A 81 5.36 -3.37 -6.28
C VAL A 81 4.11 -2.88 -5.56
N ASP A 82 2.95 -3.09 -6.20
CA ASP A 82 1.63 -2.87 -5.61
C ASP A 82 1.08 -4.19 -5.07
N GLY A 83 0.95 -4.32 -3.75
CA GLY A 83 0.41 -5.49 -3.06
C GLY A 83 -1.08 -5.72 -3.28
N GLY A 84 -1.83 -4.70 -3.70
CA GLY A 84 -3.30 -4.75 -3.78
C GLY A 84 -3.89 -5.76 -4.76
N ARG A 85 -3.07 -6.38 -5.61
CA ARG A 85 -3.47 -7.37 -6.62
C ARG A 85 -2.81 -8.75 -6.40
N LEU A 86 -2.10 -8.91 -5.30
CA LEU A 86 -1.28 -10.10 -5.05
C LEU A 86 -1.95 -11.04 -4.04
N SER A 87 -1.68 -12.32 -4.16
CA SER A 87 -2.13 -13.36 -3.23
C SER A 87 -0.97 -13.84 -2.38
N GLY A 88 -0.91 -13.41 -1.12
CA GLY A 88 0.07 -13.87 -0.14
C GLY A 88 1.52 -13.44 -0.41
N SER A 89 2.42 -13.88 0.44
CA SER A 89 3.87 -13.60 0.39
C SER A 89 4.53 -14.11 -0.89
N ARG A 90 4.15 -15.29 -1.34
CA ARG A 90 4.64 -15.88 -2.59
C ARG A 90 4.36 -14.99 -3.79
N GLY A 91 3.13 -14.48 -3.91
CA GLY A 91 2.74 -13.57 -5.00
C GLY A 91 3.56 -12.28 -4.99
N LEU A 92 3.88 -11.75 -3.81
CA LEU A 92 4.74 -10.58 -3.68
C LEU A 92 6.18 -10.86 -4.14
N LEU A 93 6.78 -11.96 -3.68
CA LEU A 93 8.15 -12.32 -4.06
C LEU A 93 8.27 -12.58 -5.56
N ASN A 94 7.30 -13.28 -6.17
CA ASN A 94 7.26 -13.47 -7.62
C ASN A 94 7.18 -12.12 -8.35
N ARG A 95 6.25 -11.23 -7.93
CA ARG A 95 6.14 -9.91 -8.58
C ARG A 95 7.40 -9.07 -8.39
N LEU A 96 8.09 -9.22 -7.27
CA LEU A 96 9.35 -8.52 -7.03
C LEU A 96 10.44 -9.00 -8.01
N THR A 97 10.51 -10.30 -8.31
CA THR A 97 11.46 -10.82 -9.33
C THR A 97 11.15 -10.33 -10.73
N ASP A 98 9.86 -10.24 -11.11
CA ASP A 98 9.44 -9.72 -12.41
C ASP A 98 9.85 -8.26 -12.57
N VAL A 99 9.53 -7.43 -11.55
CA VAL A 99 9.88 -6.00 -11.55
C VAL A 99 11.40 -5.82 -11.58
N ALA A 100 12.14 -6.62 -10.81
CA ALA A 100 13.60 -6.61 -10.84
C ALA A 100 14.12 -6.90 -12.25
N HIS A 101 13.57 -7.90 -12.92
CA HIS A 101 13.95 -8.24 -14.29
C HIS A 101 13.61 -7.12 -15.28
N GLU A 102 12.39 -6.56 -15.20
CA GLU A 102 11.96 -5.43 -16.03
C GLU A 102 12.91 -4.22 -15.90
N GLU A 103 13.25 -3.84 -14.66
CA GLU A 103 14.12 -2.68 -14.39
C GLU A 103 15.58 -2.93 -14.79
N ILE A 104 16.10 -4.14 -14.58
CA ILE A 104 17.43 -4.52 -14.99
C ILE A 104 17.55 -4.54 -16.52
N GLN A 105 16.52 -4.98 -17.24
CA GLN A 105 16.51 -4.94 -18.71
C GLN A 105 16.63 -3.51 -19.26
N LYS A 106 16.00 -2.53 -18.62
CA LYS A 106 16.07 -1.10 -19.02
C LYS A 106 17.49 -0.54 -18.95
N LEU A 107 18.36 -1.10 -18.09
CA LEU A 107 19.75 -0.68 -17.98
C LEU A 107 20.61 -1.09 -19.19
N GLY A 108 20.16 -2.06 -19.98
CA GLY A 108 20.93 -2.62 -21.09
C GLY A 108 22.17 -3.43 -20.67
N HIS A 109 22.31 -3.77 -19.38
CA HIS A 109 23.45 -4.53 -18.86
C HIS A 109 23.24 -6.03 -19.09
N LYS A 110 23.91 -6.59 -20.10
CA LYS A 110 23.67 -7.96 -20.60
C LYS A 110 23.77 -9.06 -19.54
N GLU A 111 24.77 -8.96 -18.66
CA GLU A 111 25.03 -9.99 -17.63
C GLU A 111 23.96 -9.97 -16.55
N LEU A 112 23.62 -8.78 -16.03
CA LEU A 112 22.52 -8.63 -15.07
C LEU A 112 21.17 -9.04 -15.66
N ALA A 113 20.90 -8.72 -16.93
CA ALA A 113 19.67 -9.10 -17.62
C ALA A 113 19.51 -10.62 -17.71
N LYS A 114 20.59 -11.36 -18.02
CA LYS A 114 20.57 -12.81 -18.01
C LYS A 114 20.31 -13.38 -16.61
N LEU A 115 20.99 -12.83 -15.61
CA LEU A 115 20.86 -13.26 -14.22
C LEU A 115 19.43 -13.05 -13.69
N SER A 116 18.87 -11.87 -13.95
CA SER A 116 17.50 -11.56 -13.54
C SER A 116 16.44 -12.39 -14.28
N ALA A 117 16.69 -12.73 -15.56
CA ALA A 117 15.82 -13.63 -16.32
C ALA A 117 15.76 -15.03 -15.68
N VAL A 118 16.91 -15.56 -15.25
CA VAL A 118 16.97 -16.87 -14.56
C VAL A 118 16.18 -16.83 -13.25
N VAL A 119 16.31 -15.76 -12.47
CA VAL A 119 15.59 -15.61 -11.20
C VAL A 119 14.09 -15.50 -11.42
N ALA A 120 13.65 -14.69 -12.39
CA ALA A 120 12.25 -14.54 -12.75
C ALA A 120 11.65 -15.87 -13.27
N GLN A 121 12.37 -16.58 -14.14
CA GLN A 121 11.94 -17.87 -14.66
C GLN A 121 11.79 -18.92 -13.52
N ALA A 122 12.72 -18.95 -12.56
CA ALA A 122 12.62 -19.84 -11.40
C ALA A 122 11.42 -19.51 -10.52
N ALA A 123 11.07 -18.23 -10.37
CA ALA A 123 9.90 -17.78 -9.63
C ALA A 123 8.59 -18.24 -10.29
N ASP A 124 8.47 -18.09 -11.61
CA ASP A 124 7.28 -18.43 -12.40
C ASP A 124 6.99 -19.94 -12.40
N TYR A 125 7.99 -20.75 -12.65
CA TYR A 125 7.78 -22.21 -12.74
C TYR A 125 7.48 -22.87 -11.41
N GLY A 126 7.83 -22.24 -10.27
CA GLY A 126 7.67 -22.83 -8.96
C GLY A 126 8.51 -24.10 -8.73
N LYS A 127 9.15 -24.61 -9.78
CA LYS A 127 10.08 -25.74 -9.78
C LYS A 127 11.06 -25.62 -10.93
N VAL A 128 12.27 -26.11 -10.74
CA VAL A 128 13.35 -26.13 -11.73
C VAL A 128 13.79 -27.55 -11.93
N THR A 129 13.89 -27.99 -13.18
CA THR A 129 14.32 -29.35 -13.54
C THR A 129 15.85 -29.43 -13.75
N SER A 130 16.39 -30.65 -13.80
CA SER A 130 17.81 -30.87 -14.08
C SER A 130 18.23 -30.33 -15.46
N SER A 131 17.33 -30.33 -16.45
CA SER A 131 17.59 -29.74 -17.78
C SER A 131 17.69 -28.22 -17.71
N ASP A 132 16.80 -27.57 -16.92
CA ASP A 132 16.82 -26.12 -16.70
C ASP A 132 18.10 -25.70 -15.98
N VAL A 133 18.52 -26.45 -14.93
CA VAL A 133 19.78 -26.23 -14.23
C VAL A 133 20.98 -26.32 -15.17
N SER A 134 20.98 -27.27 -16.11
CA SER A 134 22.05 -27.39 -17.11
C SER A 134 22.10 -26.17 -18.05
N SER A 135 20.96 -25.67 -18.49
CA SER A 135 20.87 -24.46 -19.32
C SER A 135 21.31 -23.21 -18.55
N ILE A 136 20.80 -23.04 -17.34
CA ILE A 136 21.19 -21.98 -16.41
C ILE A 136 22.70 -22.02 -16.13
N SER A 137 23.25 -23.21 -15.86
CA SER A 137 24.67 -23.39 -15.59
C SER A 137 25.56 -22.96 -16.76
N LYS A 138 25.17 -23.29 -18.00
CA LYS A 138 25.89 -22.86 -19.19
C LYS A 138 25.89 -21.36 -19.38
N GLU A 139 24.75 -20.71 -19.13
CA GLU A 139 24.62 -19.26 -19.23
C GLU A 139 25.39 -18.52 -18.14
N LEU A 140 25.38 -19.03 -16.90
CA LEU A 140 26.03 -18.40 -15.76
C LEU A 140 27.52 -18.70 -15.63
N SER A 141 27.99 -19.84 -16.16
CA SER A 141 29.42 -20.23 -16.07
C SER A 141 30.37 -19.21 -16.70
N ALA A 142 29.89 -18.45 -17.68
CA ALA A 142 30.66 -17.38 -18.32
C ALA A 142 30.79 -16.11 -17.46
N MET A 143 30.03 -15.98 -16.34
CA MET A 143 29.93 -14.76 -15.52
C MET A 143 30.81 -14.77 -14.25
N GLY A 144 31.59 -15.83 -14.02
CA GLY A 144 32.56 -15.89 -12.93
C GLY A 144 31.93 -15.99 -11.52
N LYS A 145 32.62 -15.42 -10.51
CA LYS A 145 32.27 -15.58 -9.09
C LYS A 145 30.86 -15.09 -8.69
N ILE A 146 30.32 -14.09 -9.40
CA ILE A 146 29.02 -13.50 -9.08
C ILE A 146 27.88 -14.47 -9.41
N ALA A 147 27.97 -15.07 -10.58
CA ALA A 147 27.03 -16.11 -10.98
C ALA A 147 27.21 -17.40 -10.17
N GLY A 148 28.40 -17.62 -9.60
CA GLY A 148 28.69 -18.79 -8.78
C GLY A 148 27.76 -18.94 -7.58
N GLY A 149 27.37 -17.85 -6.94
CA GLY A 149 26.42 -17.88 -5.81
C GLY A 149 25.01 -18.32 -6.23
N ILE A 150 24.50 -17.81 -7.36
CA ILE A 150 23.19 -18.23 -7.90
C ILE A 150 23.30 -19.65 -8.50
N LEU A 151 24.39 -19.95 -9.21
CA LEU A 151 24.63 -21.27 -9.75
C LEU A 151 24.72 -22.33 -8.65
N GLY A 152 25.40 -22.04 -7.53
CA GLY A 152 25.48 -22.93 -6.37
C GLY A 152 24.12 -23.28 -5.77
N MET A 153 23.18 -22.36 -5.80
CA MET A 153 21.80 -22.65 -5.37
C MET A 153 21.11 -23.68 -6.27
N PHE A 154 21.35 -23.63 -7.58
CA PHE A 154 20.77 -24.60 -8.53
C PHE A 154 21.56 -25.91 -8.63
N THR A 155 22.84 -25.96 -8.25
CA THR A 155 23.68 -27.15 -8.36
C THR A 155 23.74 -27.98 -7.08
N GLY A 156 23.04 -27.61 -6.00
CA GLY A 156 22.85 -28.46 -4.83
C GLY A 156 23.88 -28.32 -3.71
N GLU A 157 24.71 -27.27 -3.72
CA GLU A 157 25.55 -26.92 -2.56
C GLU A 157 24.73 -26.45 -1.34
N SER A 158 23.48 -26.05 -1.55
CA SER A 158 22.51 -25.80 -0.48
C SER A 158 21.45 -26.90 -0.47
N SER A 159 21.44 -27.72 0.58
CA SER A 159 20.60 -28.91 0.81
C SER A 159 19.08 -28.65 0.88
N LEU A 160 18.59 -27.57 0.42
CA LEU A 160 17.20 -27.10 0.53
C LEU A 160 16.43 -27.40 -0.77
N GLY A 161 15.61 -28.44 -0.77
CA GLY A 161 14.53 -28.58 -1.72
C GLY A 161 14.71 -29.58 -2.88
N TRP A 162 15.79 -30.36 -2.97
CA TRP A 162 15.90 -31.37 -4.00
C TRP A 162 14.93 -32.55 -3.75
N LYS A 163 14.00 -32.75 -4.66
CA LYS A 163 13.11 -33.90 -4.66
C LYS A 163 13.47 -34.83 -5.83
N ARG A 164 13.86 -36.04 -5.51
CA ARG A 164 14.11 -37.08 -6.52
C ARG A 164 12.79 -37.60 -7.05
N THR A 165 12.55 -37.47 -8.33
CA THR A 165 11.38 -38.05 -8.99
C THR A 165 11.85 -39.10 -10.01
N THR A 166 11.35 -40.33 -9.88
CA THR A 166 11.64 -41.39 -10.83
C THR A 166 10.50 -41.44 -11.86
N THR A 167 10.82 -41.23 -13.13
CA THR A 167 9.86 -41.37 -14.22
C THR A 167 9.75 -42.82 -14.67
N LYS A 168 8.57 -43.21 -15.24
CA LYS A 168 8.29 -44.52 -15.81
C LYS A 168 9.22 -44.83 -17.03
N GLY A 169 10.47 -45.04 -16.80
CA GLY A 169 11.49 -45.29 -17.84
C GLY A 169 12.90 -45.33 -17.28
N GLY A 170 13.04 -45.26 -15.96
CA GLY A 170 14.33 -45.38 -15.28
C GLY A 170 15.23 -44.13 -15.37
N THR A 171 14.77 -43.05 -15.98
CA THR A 171 15.50 -41.78 -15.98
C THR A 171 15.21 -41.03 -14.68
N GLU A 172 16.23 -40.84 -13.85
CA GLU A 172 16.13 -40.01 -12.64
C GLU A 172 16.12 -38.55 -13.02
N THR A 173 15.04 -37.87 -12.73
CA THR A 173 14.95 -36.39 -12.85
C THR A 173 14.95 -35.80 -11.45
N PHE A 174 15.77 -34.79 -11.25
CA PHE A 174 15.78 -34.00 -10.02
C PHE A 174 14.97 -32.75 -10.24
N GLU A 175 14.06 -32.47 -9.33
CA GLU A 175 13.28 -31.22 -9.31
C GLU A 175 13.63 -30.43 -8.05
N ILE A 176 13.92 -29.15 -8.20
CA ILE A 176 14.05 -28.20 -7.07
C ILE A 176 12.70 -27.52 -6.92
N LEU A 177 12.07 -27.68 -5.75
CA LEU A 177 10.89 -26.92 -5.40
C LEU A 177 11.31 -25.52 -4.95
N ILE A 178 10.85 -24.50 -5.66
CA ILE A 178 11.10 -23.11 -5.32
C ILE A 178 10.14 -22.70 -4.19
N THR A 179 10.60 -22.81 -2.95
CA THR A 179 9.89 -22.30 -1.77
C THR A 179 10.02 -20.78 -1.65
N GLU A 180 9.23 -20.15 -0.78
CA GLU A 180 9.35 -18.71 -0.49
C GLU A 180 10.74 -18.35 0.04
N GLU A 181 11.28 -19.16 0.95
CA GLU A 181 12.64 -19.00 1.49
C GLU A 181 13.71 -19.10 0.39
N TYR A 182 13.55 -20.05 -0.52
CA TYR A 182 14.47 -20.21 -1.63
C TYR A 182 14.41 -19.01 -2.58
N LEU A 183 13.20 -18.51 -2.86
CA LEU A 183 12.98 -17.33 -3.70
C LEU A 183 13.57 -16.07 -3.06
N ALA A 184 13.40 -15.88 -1.76
CA ALA A 184 14.00 -14.77 -1.02
C ALA A 184 15.55 -14.83 -1.12
N LYS A 185 16.16 -16.02 -1.03
CA LYS A 185 17.60 -16.20 -1.25
C LYS A 185 18.04 -15.87 -2.69
N LEU A 186 17.25 -16.25 -3.69
CA LEU A 186 17.53 -15.86 -5.09
C LEU A 186 17.49 -14.35 -5.28
N ILE A 187 16.50 -13.67 -4.70
CA ILE A 187 16.40 -12.21 -4.72
C ILE A 187 17.61 -11.58 -4.02
N SER A 188 18.02 -12.11 -2.87
CA SER A 188 19.22 -11.63 -2.14
C SER A 188 20.48 -11.72 -3.01
N ARG A 189 20.69 -12.84 -3.71
CA ARG A 189 21.83 -12.99 -4.63
C ARG A 189 21.76 -12.05 -5.84
N LEU A 190 20.55 -11.78 -6.32
CA LEU A 190 20.36 -10.81 -7.39
C LEU A 190 20.73 -9.40 -6.91
N LEU A 191 20.33 -9.01 -5.70
CA LEU A 191 20.68 -7.72 -5.10
C LEU A 191 22.20 -7.57 -4.91
N GLU A 192 22.87 -8.59 -4.41
CA GLU A 192 24.33 -8.63 -4.30
C GLU A 192 25.01 -8.41 -5.68
N ALA A 193 24.49 -9.07 -6.73
CA ALA A 193 24.99 -8.89 -8.08
C ALA A 193 24.75 -7.46 -8.60
N VAL A 194 23.58 -6.91 -8.37
CA VAL A 194 23.25 -5.52 -8.75
C VAL A 194 24.20 -4.53 -8.09
N LYS A 195 24.46 -4.70 -6.79
CA LYS A 195 25.44 -3.87 -6.05
C LYS A 195 26.85 -4.03 -6.60
N TYR A 196 27.28 -5.25 -6.91
CA TYR A 196 28.60 -5.51 -7.47
C TYR A 196 28.84 -4.73 -8.78
N PHE A 197 27.80 -4.56 -9.62
CA PHE A 197 27.87 -3.75 -10.83
C PHE A 197 27.72 -2.24 -10.58
N GLY A 198 27.69 -1.82 -9.32
CA GLY A 198 27.69 -0.41 -8.91
C GLY A 198 26.33 0.26 -8.90
N PHE A 199 25.24 -0.52 -8.93
CA PHE A 199 23.87 -0.02 -8.81
C PHE A 199 23.35 -0.15 -7.38
N GLN A 200 22.46 0.76 -7.01
CA GLN A 200 21.69 0.72 -5.76
C GLN A 200 20.25 0.35 -6.07
N VAL A 201 19.59 -0.32 -5.14
CA VAL A 201 18.18 -0.71 -5.29
C VAL A 201 17.35 -0.08 -4.18
N LEU A 202 16.26 0.58 -4.59
CA LEU A 202 15.18 1.00 -3.73
C LEU A 202 13.95 0.17 -4.05
N ILE A 203 13.48 -0.61 -3.07
CA ILE A 203 12.25 -1.40 -3.18
C ILE A 203 11.12 -0.58 -2.59
N PHE A 204 10.13 -0.22 -3.40
CA PHE A 204 8.94 0.49 -2.99
C PHE A 204 7.73 -0.44 -2.97
N LEU A 205 7.15 -0.63 -1.79
CA LEU A 205 6.01 -1.51 -1.56
C LEU A 205 4.78 -0.70 -1.15
N ASP A 206 3.76 -0.72 -1.99
CA ASP A 206 2.51 -0.02 -1.75
C ASP A 206 1.37 -1.04 -1.53
N ASN A 207 0.36 -0.67 -0.76
CA ASN A 207 -0.84 -1.48 -0.54
C ASN A 207 -0.58 -2.91 0.00
N LEU A 208 0.49 -3.14 0.77
CA LEU A 208 0.76 -4.46 1.37
C LEU A 208 -0.39 -4.94 2.26
N ASP A 209 -1.08 -4.01 2.89
CA ASP A 209 -2.26 -4.25 3.70
C ASP A 209 -3.48 -4.77 2.91
N ARG A 210 -3.34 -4.92 1.59
CA ARG A 210 -4.35 -5.52 0.70
C ARG A 210 -3.94 -6.89 0.15
N ILE A 211 -2.78 -7.41 0.55
CA ILE A 211 -2.33 -8.76 0.19
C ILE A 211 -3.26 -9.78 0.89
N GLY A 212 -4.13 -10.41 0.11
CA GLY A 212 -5.21 -11.22 0.63
C GLY A 212 -6.43 -10.38 1.05
N ARG A 213 -7.44 -11.02 1.62
CA ARG A 213 -8.60 -10.34 2.23
C ARG A 213 -8.27 -10.09 3.71
N MET A 214 -7.56 -9.02 3.99
CA MET A 214 -6.97 -8.75 5.29
C MET A 214 -7.98 -8.20 6.30
N ASP A 215 -8.75 -9.08 6.87
CA ASP A 215 -9.73 -8.77 7.91
C ASP A 215 -9.45 -9.52 9.22
N SER A 216 -8.30 -10.22 9.34
CA SER A 216 -8.02 -11.09 10.47
C SER A 216 -6.65 -10.84 11.12
N GLN A 217 -6.52 -11.32 12.36
CA GLN A 217 -5.24 -11.36 13.07
C GLN A 217 -4.18 -12.19 12.32
N GLU A 218 -4.61 -13.25 11.63
CA GLU A 218 -3.73 -14.11 10.82
C GLU A 218 -3.10 -13.34 9.67
N ASP A 219 -3.87 -12.48 9.01
CA ASP A 219 -3.39 -11.61 7.94
C ASP A 219 -2.37 -10.59 8.45
N ALA A 220 -2.61 -9.99 9.62
CA ALA A 220 -1.68 -9.05 10.24
C ALA A 220 -0.34 -9.73 10.58
N ASN A 221 -0.37 -10.95 11.08
CA ASN A 221 0.84 -11.76 11.34
C ASN A 221 1.57 -12.07 10.03
N THR A 222 0.84 -12.43 8.98
CA THR A 222 1.43 -12.71 7.66
C THR A 222 2.16 -11.49 7.10
N ILE A 223 1.60 -10.28 7.22
CA ILE A 223 2.29 -9.05 6.82
C ILE A 223 3.54 -8.82 7.67
N ALA A 224 3.44 -8.99 8.98
CA ALA A 224 4.57 -8.78 9.87
C ALA A 224 5.75 -9.72 9.52
N GLU A 225 5.48 -11.00 9.27
CA GLU A 225 6.49 -11.96 8.83
C GLU A 225 7.04 -11.62 7.44
N LEU A 226 6.19 -11.17 6.52
CA LEU A 226 6.62 -10.73 5.20
C LEU A 226 7.53 -9.50 5.27
N VAL A 227 7.16 -8.48 6.04
CA VAL A 227 8.02 -7.30 6.27
C VAL A 227 9.35 -7.72 6.90
N LYS A 228 9.33 -8.69 7.81
CA LYS A 228 10.54 -9.26 8.40
C LYS A 228 11.46 -9.88 7.33
N GLN A 229 10.93 -10.73 6.47
CA GLN A 229 11.70 -11.37 5.40
C GLN A 229 12.29 -10.33 4.44
N LEU A 230 11.53 -9.29 4.12
CA LEU A 230 12.01 -8.22 3.24
C LEU A 230 13.12 -7.38 3.88
N LEU A 231 13.09 -7.17 5.20
CA LEU A 231 14.15 -6.48 5.94
C LEU A 231 15.44 -7.31 6.05
N GLU A 232 15.37 -8.62 5.85
CA GLU A 232 16.53 -9.50 5.77
C GLU A 232 17.20 -9.48 4.38
N LEU A 233 16.57 -8.83 3.37
CA LEU A 233 17.19 -8.66 2.05
C LEU A 233 18.40 -7.74 2.14
N PRO A 234 19.58 -8.14 1.64
CA PRO A 234 20.78 -7.33 1.68
C PRO A 234 20.74 -6.22 0.63
N ASP A 235 21.56 -5.19 0.82
CA ASP A 235 21.96 -4.25 -0.23
C ASP A 235 20.81 -3.49 -0.92
N CYS A 236 19.70 -3.28 -0.21
CA CYS A 236 18.58 -2.49 -0.71
C CYS A 236 18.03 -1.55 0.38
N VAL A 237 17.34 -0.49 -0.06
CA VAL A 237 16.54 0.39 0.78
C VAL A 237 15.08 0.08 0.55
N LEU A 238 14.31 -0.08 1.63
CA LEU A 238 12.88 -0.39 1.58
C LEU A 238 12.05 0.85 1.89
N VAL A 239 11.02 1.09 1.10
CA VAL A 239 9.92 2.02 1.43
C VAL A 239 8.63 1.22 1.46
N ILE A 240 7.99 1.16 2.61
CA ILE A 240 6.80 0.35 2.82
C ILE A 240 5.65 1.24 3.27
N ASN A 241 4.57 1.27 2.49
CA ASN A 241 3.33 1.93 2.89
C ASN A 241 2.41 0.95 3.60
N LEU A 242 2.04 1.25 4.84
CA LEU A 242 1.09 0.46 5.62
C LEU A 242 0.03 1.35 6.29
N ARG A 243 -1.14 0.78 6.56
CA ARG A 243 -2.13 1.41 7.44
C ARG A 243 -1.68 1.31 8.90
N SER A 244 -2.09 2.29 9.70
CA SER A 244 -1.70 2.38 11.11
C SER A 244 -2.02 1.11 11.91
N GLN A 245 -3.13 0.45 11.63
CA GLN A 245 -3.59 -0.77 12.30
C GLN A 245 -2.67 -1.99 12.16
N PHE A 246 -1.80 -2.01 11.14
CA PHE A 246 -0.84 -3.10 10.89
C PHE A 246 0.54 -2.84 11.48
N THR A 247 0.75 -1.71 12.12
CA THR A 247 2.09 -1.25 12.49
C THR A 247 2.56 -1.67 13.87
N HIS A 248 1.67 -2.15 14.74
CA HIS A 248 2.05 -2.58 16.09
C HIS A 248 3.03 -3.77 16.11
N HIS A 249 3.07 -4.57 15.03
CA HIS A 249 3.95 -5.75 14.90
C HIS A 249 5.32 -5.45 14.32
N THR A 250 5.44 -4.33 13.61
CA THR A 250 6.67 -3.95 12.91
C THR A 250 7.50 -2.94 13.71
N THR A 251 6.97 -2.45 14.85
CA THR A 251 7.51 -1.30 15.57
C THR A 251 8.82 -1.57 16.33
N ASP A 252 9.11 -2.81 16.70
CA ASP A 252 10.23 -3.12 17.59
C ASP A 252 11.57 -3.36 16.85
N ARG A 253 11.61 -3.13 15.53
CA ARG A 253 12.82 -3.34 14.75
C ARG A 253 13.61 -2.04 14.58
N ARG A 254 14.86 -2.06 15.02
CA ARG A 254 15.81 -0.95 14.90
C ARG A 254 16.09 -0.55 13.45
N GLU A 255 15.86 -1.47 12.49
CA GLU A 255 16.12 -1.28 11.07
C GLU A 255 15.02 -0.47 10.34
N LEU A 256 13.90 -0.16 11.02
CA LEU A 256 12.79 0.60 10.44
C LEU A 256 12.70 2.01 10.99
N THR A 257 12.83 3.00 10.12
CA THR A 257 12.45 4.38 10.42
C THR A 257 10.98 4.58 10.14
N HIS A 258 10.24 5.07 11.12
CA HIS A 258 8.80 5.28 11.00
C HIS A 258 8.47 6.73 10.62
N ARG A 259 7.65 6.92 9.58
CA ARG A 259 7.06 8.21 9.25
C ARG A 259 5.54 8.09 9.27
N VAL A 260 4.90 8.85 10.16
CA VAL A 260 3.42 8.92 10.24
C VAL A 260 2.93 10.06 9.38
N ILE A 261 2.05 9.77 8.43
CA ILE A 261 1.36 10.75 7.60
C ILE A 261 0.00 11.03 8.24
N LYS A 262 -0.17 12.26 8.67
CA LYS A 262 -1.41 12.73 9.31
C LYS A 262 -2.40 13.26 8.26
N GLY A 263 -3.62 13.49 8.67
CA GLY A 263 -4.64 14.20 7.89
C GLY A 263 -4.23 15.65 7.55
N LEU A 264 -5.03 16.31 6.74
CA LEU A 264 -4.81 17.68 6.28
C LEU A 264 -5.75 18.65 6.99
N LYS A 265 -5.31 19.89 7.11
CA LYS A 265 -6.16 20.99 7.58
C LYS A 265 -7.23 21.35 6.56
N PRO A 266 -8.36 21.95 6.96
CA PRO A 266 -9.44 22.36 6.07
C PRO A 266 -8.96 23.20 4.88
N GLU A 267 -8.05 24.14 5.11
CA GLU A 267 -7.54 25.03 4.05
C GLU A 267 -6.78 24.22 2.97
N ALA A 268 -6.04 23.21 3.39
CA ALA A 268 -5.31 22.33 2.47
C ALA A 268 -6.25 21.43 1.66
N LEU A 269 -7.35 20.96 2.25
CA LEU A 269 -8.39 20.19 1.55
C LEU A 269 -9.07 21.05 0.48
N MET A 270 -9.37 22.32 0.79
CA MET A 270 -9.95 23.28 -0.17
C MET A 270 -8.99 23.57 -1.33
N GLU A 271 -7.69 23.66 -1.08
CA GLU A 271 -6.70 23.85 -2.14
C GLU A 271 -6.59 22.61 -3.05
N ILE A 272 -6.69 21.39 -2.49
CA ILE A 272 -6.77 20.16 -3.28
C ILE A 272 -7.98 20.22 -4.23
N LEU A 273 -9.16 20.60 -3.74
CA LEU A 273 -10.35 20.73 -4.59
C LEU A 273 -10.12 21.70 -5.73
N LYS A 274 -9.57 22.88 -5.44
CA LYS A 274 -9.28 23.90 -6.44
C LYS A 274 -8.35 23.39 -7.54
N GLN A 275 -7.28 22.69 -7.18
CA GLN A 275 -6.37 22.09 -8.16
C GLN A 275 -7.04 21.00 -8.99
N ARG A 276 -7.88 20.14 -8.36
CA ARG A 276 -8.62 19.11 -9.08
C ARG A 276 -9.56 19.72 -10.11
N LEU A 277 -10.31 20.75 -9.75
CA LEU A 277 -11.19 21.47 -10.66
C LEU A 277 -10.42 22.16 -11.80
N THR A 278 -9.26 22.73 -11.51
CA THR A 278 -8.39 23.33 -12.55
C THR A 278 -7.86 22.27 -13.51
N ALA A 279 -7.45 21.12 -12.99
CA ALA A 279 -6.91 20.02 -13.80
C ALA A 279 -7.98 19.25 -14.60
N ALA A 280 -9.25 19.40 -14.26
CA ALA A 280 -10.37 18.68 -14.90
C ALA A 280 -10.67 19.15 -16.33
N SER A 281 -10.08 20.26 -16.79
CA SER A 281 -10.29 20.81 -18.16
C SER A 281 -11.77 20.91 -18.56
N LEU A 282 -12.56 21.52 -17.68
CA LEU A 282 -14.02 21.66 -17.82
C LEU A 282 -14.41 22.43 -19.06
N THR A 283 -15.45 22.01 -19.74
CA THR A 283 -16.12 22.78 -20.79
C THR A 283 -16.76 24.03 -20.19
N GLU A 284 -17.03 25.06 -21.02
CA GLU A 284 -17.70 26.31 -20.59
C GLU A 284 -19.08 26.02 -19.99
N GLU A 285 -19.81 25.04 -20.53
CA GLU A 285 -21.10 24.60 -20.01
C GLU A 285 -21.00 24.00 -18.62
N GLU A 286 -20.03 23.11 -18.38
CA GLU A 286 -19.76 22.50 -17.08
C GLU A 286 -19.31 23.55 -16.05
N GLN A 287 -18.48 24.52 -16.44
CA GLN A 287 -18.09 25.62 -15.57
C GLN A 287 -19.29 26.46 -15.15
N ASN A 288 -20.19 26.80 -16.09
CA ASN A 288 -21.41 27.55 -15.80
C ASN A 288 -22.37 26.77 -14.89
N GLN A 289 -22.50 25.48 -15.07
CA GLN A 289 -23.31 24.63 -14.19
C GLN A 289 -22.71 24.55 -12.78
N LEU A 290 -21.39 24.33 -12.63
CA LEU A 290 -20.71 24.34 -11.34
C LEU A 290 -20.84 25.69 -10.61
N ALA A 291 -20.77 26.79 -11.34
CA ALA A 291 -20.92 28.15 -10.76
C ALA A 291 -22.30 28.38 -10.16
N GLN A 292 -23.31 27.62 -10.58
CA GLN A 292 -24.68 27.71 -10.03
C GLN A 292 -24.86 26.84 -8.75
N LEU A 293 -23.92 25.95 -8.43
CA LEU A 293 -24.00 25.10 -7.25
C LEU A 293 -23.33 25.79 -6.05
N PRO A 294 -23.79 25.56 -4.81
CA PRO A 294 -23.15 26.05 -3.60
C PRO A 294 -21.92 25.20 -3.25
N LEU A 295 -21.07 24.87 -4.25
CA LEU A 295 -19.94 23.96 -4.11
C LEU A 295 -18.96 24.43 -3.04
N GLN A 296 -18.66 25.72 -3.00
CA GLN A 296 -17.73 26.30 -2.03
C GLN A 296 -18.23 26.13 -0.59
N GLU A 297 -19.53 26.36 -0.36
CA GLU A 297 -20.15 26.22 0.96
C GLU A 297 -20.14 24.75 1.42
N ILE A 298 -20.54 23.85 0.55
CA ILE A 298 -20.56 22.40 0.84
C ILE A 298 -19.15 21.86 1.05
N ALA A 299 -18.19 22.29 0.24
CA ALA A 299 -16.79 21.87 0.40
C ALA A 299 -16.19 22.41 1.72
N ASP A 300 -16.48 23.67 2.09
CA ASP A 300 -16.06 24.21 3.39
C ASP A 300 -16.65 23.39 4.55
N LYS A 301 -17.93 23.03 4.49
CA LYS A 301 -18.57 22.16 5.47
C LYS A 301 -17.89 20.80 5.57
N PHE A 302 -17.65 20.11 4.45
CA PHE A 302 -17.00 18.80 4.43
C PHE A 302 -15.54 18.86 4.92
N SER A 303 -14.81 19.91 4.57
CA SER A 303 -13.41 20.08 5.01
C SER A 303 -13.25 20.20 6.52
N ARG A 304 -14.29 20.63 7.24
CA ARG A 304 -14.32 20.71 8.71
C ARG A 304 -14.72 19.40 9.39
N LEU A 305 -15.33 18.48 8.65
CA LEU A 305 -15.80 17.20 9.18
C LEU A 305 -14.73 16.10 9.13
N THR A 306 -13.79 16.20 8.20
CA THR A 306 -12.69 15.23 8.07
C THR A 306 -11.37 15.93 7.76
N ASP A 307 -10.28 15.30 8.19
CA ASP A 307 -8.91 15.66 7.80
C ASP A 307 -8.36 14.76 6.66
N ASN A 308 -9.19 13.82 6.18
CA ASN A 308 -8.81 12.82 5.18
C ASN A 308 -9.13 13.29 3.75
N PRO A 309 -8.11 13.51 2.90
CA PRO A 309 -8.34 14.00 1.53
C PRO A 309 -9.24 13.11 0.68
N LEU A 310 -9.14 11.80 0.83
CA LEU A 310 -9.93 10.86 0.03
C LEU A 310 -11.41 10.89 0.45
N ALA A 311 -11.69 10.89 1.76
CA ALA A 311 -13.05 10.99 2.27
C ALA A 311 -13.69 12.30 1.82
N PHE A 312 -12.98 13.44 1.98
CA PHE A 312 -13.42 14.75 1.53
C PHE A 312 -13.80 14.76 0.03
N LEU A 313 -12.92 14.22 -0.82
CA LEU A 313 -13.17 14.19 -2.27
C LEU A 313 -14.33 13.24 -2.64
N ARG A 314 -14.46 12.08 -1.96
CA ARG A 314 -15.58 11.16 -2.19
C ARG A 314 -16.92 11.75 -1.83
N TRP A 315 -17.00 12.49 -0.73
CA TRP A 315 -18.24 13.14 -0.34
C TRP A 315 -18.65 14.23 -1.34
N LEU A 316 -17.68 14.99 -1.82
CA LEU A 316 -17.94 16.00 -2.86
C LEU A 316 -18.37 15.35 -4.17
N ASP A 317 -17.71 14.28 -4.59
CA ASP A 317 -18.07 13.53 -5.81
C ASP A 317 -19.49 12.97 -5.69
N PHE A 318 -19.80 12.31 -4.57
CA PHE A 318 -21.15 11.81 -4.30
C PHE A 318 -22.19 12.93 -4.29
N TRP A 319 -21.91 14.03 -3.63
CA TRP A 319 -22.82 15.17 -3.58
C TRP A 319 -23.08 15.77 -4.96
N LEU A 320 -22.04 15.95 -5.76
CA LEU A 320 -22.16 16.47 -7.13
C LEU A 320 -23.00 15.55 -8.02
N VAL A 321 -22.85 14.25 -7.91
CA VAL A 321 -23.55 13.28 -8.75
C VAL A 321 -25.02 13.08 -8.31
N GLN A 322 -25.25 12.95 -7.00
CA GLN A 322 -26.55 12.49 -6.48
C GLN A 322 -27.48 13.62 -6.01
N THR A 323 -26.91 14.73 -5.49
CA THR A 323 -27.68 15.67 -4.67
C THR A 323 -27.73 17.11 -5.18
N HIS A 324 -27.02 17.42 -6.27
CA HIS A 324 -26.84 18.79 -6.78
C HIS A 324 -28.10 19.64 -6.90
N ASN A 325 -29.30 19.02 -6.90
CA ASN A 325 -30.58 19.73 -7.01
C ASN A 325 -31.34 19.86 -5.68
N ARG A 326 -30.83 19.38 -4.55
CA ARG A 326 -31.58 19.32 -3.27
C ARG A 326 -30.70 19.50 -2.04
N PRO A 327 -30.15 20.71 -1.78
CA PRO A 327 -29.29 20.94 -0.62
C PRO A 327 -29.99 20.66 0.75
N ASP A 328 -31.30 20.66 0.79
CA ASP A 328 -32.08 20.50 2.04
C ASP A 328 -32.20 19.05 2.52
N ASN A 329 -31.69 18.07 1.78
CA ASN A 329 -31.83 16.64 2.07
C ASN A 329 -30.50 15.89 2.26
N LEU A 330 -29.41 16.58 2.58
CA LEU A 330 -28.08 15.99 2.73
C LEU A 330 -28.09 14.72 3.63
N GLY A 331 -28.80 14.74 4.76
CA GLY A 331 -28.87 13.60 5.65
C GLY A 331 -29.48 12.34 5.03
N ARG A 332 -30.53 12.49 4.18
CA ARG A 332 -31.14 11.34 3.49
C ARG A 332 -30.22 10.83 2.38
N ASP A 333 -29.66 11.72 1.60
CA ASP A 333 -28.81 11.38 0.45
C ASP A 333 -27.55 10.66 0.91
N PHE A 334 -26.98 11.04 2.05
CA PHE A 334 -25.82 10.34 2.64
C PHE A 334 -26.15 8.97 3.27
N ARG A 335 -27.43 8.64 3.49
CA ARG A 335 -27.83 7.26 3.75
C ARG A 335 -27.53 6.35 2.56
N ASP A 336 -27.88 6.80 1.36
CA ASP A 336 -27.57 6.07 0.12
C ASP A 336 -26.06 5.91 -0.05
N PHE A 337 -25.26 6.90 0.33
CA PHE A 337 -23.81 6.79 0.35
C PHE A 337 -23.33 5.65 1.27
N ILE A 338 -23.90 5.53 2.47
CA ILE A 338 -23.54 4.46 3.41
C ILE A 338 -23.92 3.10 2.82
N GLU A 339 -25.14 2.93 2.34
CA GLU A 339 -25.65 1.67 1.83
C GLU A 339 -24.90 1.21 0.55
N GLN A 340 -24.48 2.13 -0.31
CA GLN A 340 -23.73 1.83 -1.52
C GLN A 340 -22.27 1.46 -1.25
N ASN A 341 -21.63 2.10 -0.27
CA ASN A 341 -20.19 1.93 -0.01
C ASN A 341 -19.87 0.90 1.08
N PHE A 342 -20.84 0.56 1.97
CA PHE A 342 -20.63 -0.34 3.09
C PHE A 342 -21.63 -1.50 3.07
N THR A 343 -21.35 -2.48 2.23
CA THR A 343 -22.23 -3.64 2.02
C THR A 343 -22.44 -4.42 3.30
N GLY A 344 -23.70 -4.65 3.67
CA GLY A 344 -24.09 -5.46 4.83
C GLY A 344 -23.93 -4.75 6.18
N VAL A 345 -23.78 -3.43 6.19
CA VAL A 345 -23.76 -2.64 7.41
C VAL A 345 -25.14 -2.68 8.11
N ASP A 346 -25.12 -2.94 9.42
CA ASP A 346 -26.31 -2.80 10.25
C ASP A 346 -26.32 -1.38 10.86
N LEU A 347 -27.19 -0.53 10.32
CA LEU A 347 -27.30 0.89 10.71
C LEU A 347 -27.62 1.06 12.20
N LYS A 348 -28.33 0.11 12.83
CA LYS A 348 -28.64 0.15 14.26
C LYS A 348 -27.36 -0.02 15.11
N TRP A 349 -26.49 -0.93 14.71
CA TRP A 349 -25.21 -1.12 15.41
C TRP A 349 -24.23 0.01 15.11
N LEU A 350 -24.20 0.46 13.86
CA LEU A 350 -23.41 1.63 13.49
C LEU A 350 -23.81 2.86 14.31
N LYS A 351 -25.11 3.11 14.49
CA LYS A 351 -25.61 4.21 15.32
C LYS A 351 -25.14 4.11 16.78
N LYS A 352 -25.14 2.89 17.36
CA LYS A 352 -24.61 2.68 18.72
C LYS A 352 -23.10 2.96 18.79
N ALA A 353 -22.33 2.45 17.82
CA ALA A 353 -20.90 2.71 17.75
C ALA A 353 -20.60 4.22 17.68
N ILE A 354 -21.33 4.95 16.85
CA ILE A 354 -21.16 6.40 16.71
C ILE A 354 -21.46 7.15 18.01
N GLN A 355 -22.48 6.74 18.76
CA GLN A 355 -22.79 7.37 20.05
C GLN A 355 -21.63 7.24 21.05
N GLU A 356 -21.01 6.07 21.15
CA GLU A 356 -19.83 5.89 22.02
C GLU A 356 -18.60 6.65 21.51
N LEU A 357 -18.36 6.63 20.19
CA LEU A 357 -17.25 7.35 19.57
C LEU A 357 -17.42 8.87 19.66
N GLN A 358 -18.66 9.39 19.56
CA GLN A 358 -18.95 10.81 19.76
C GLN A 358 -18.59 11.25 21.18
N THR A 359 -18.98 10.46 22.18
CA THR A 359 -18.63 10.73 23.58
C THR A 359 -17.11 10.76 23.79
N ALA A 360 -16.38 9.85 23.16
CA ALA A 360 -14.92 9.86 23.19
C ALA A 360 -14.33 11.09 22.49
N LYS A 361 -14.85 11.45 21.33
CA LYS A 361 -14.42 12.64 20.56
C LYS A 361 -14.66 13.93 21.36
N ASP A 362 -15.80 14.05 22.01
CA ASP A 362 -16.13 15.20 22.88
C ASP A 362 -15.17 15.30 24.09
N SER A 363 -14.56 14.16 24.47
CA SER A 363 -13.51 14.08 25.50
C SER A 363 -12.08 14.25 24.94
N GLY A 364 -11.94 14.57 23.67
CA GLY A 364 -10.64 14.76 22.98
C GLY A 364 -9.92 13.46 22.59
N LEU A 365 -10.61 12.32 22.59
CA LEU A 365 -10.07 11.03 22.17
C LEU A 365 -10.43 10.74 20.72
N SER A 366 -9.51 10.13 19.96
CA SER A 366 -9.73 9.74 18.57
C SER A 366 -10.37 8.35 18.42
N ASP A 367 -10.35 7.55 19.49
CA ASP A 367 -10.82 6.16 19.52
C ASP A 367 -11.44 5.82 20.87
N ALA A 368 -12.26 4.76 20.91
CA ALA A 368 -12.89 4.28 22.14
C ALA A 368 -13.11 2.76 22.09
N PRO A 369 -13.19 2.08 23.26
CA PRO A 369 -13.78 0.75 23.32
C PRO A 369 -15.30 0.85 23.07
N LEU A 370 -15.85 -0.02 22.23
CA LEU A 370 -17.28 -0.06 21.93
C LEU A 370 -17.99 -1.06 22.87
N THR A 371 -18.21 -0.64 24.09
CA THR A 371 -18.65 -1.52 25.20
C THR A 371 -20.11 -1.95 25.11
N THR A 372 -20.96 -1.21 24.40
CA THR A 372 -22.38 -1.54 24.22
C THR A 372 -22.62 -2.59 23.13
N LEU A 373 -21.58 -2.95 22.37
CA LEU A 373 -21.64 -3.91 21.28
C LEU A 373 -21.00 -5.24 21.68
N GLN A 374 -21.65 -6.34 21.29
CA GLN A 374 -21.12 -7.68 21.47
C GLN A 374 -20.05 -7.99 20.41
N LYS A 375 -19.16 -8.94 20.70
CA LYS A 375 -18.08 -9.39 19.80
C LYS A 375 -18.54 -9.66 18.36
N ALA A 376 -19.68 -10.36 18.20
CA ALA A 376 -20.23 -10.66 16.87
C ALA A 376 -20.69 -9.41 16.11
N GLN A 377 -21.15 -8.38 16.81
CA GLN A 377 -21.57 -7.10 16.24
C GLN A 377 -20.36 -6.26 15.83
N LEU A 378 -19.33 -6.23 16.69
CA LEU A 378 -18.05 -5.58 16.40
C LEU A 378 -17.41 -6.15 15.12
N LEU A 379 -17.30 -7.49 15.05
CA LEU A 379 -16.77 -8.17 13.88
C LEU A 379 -17.56 -7.89 12.58
N LYS A 380 -18.89 -7.70 12.69
CA LYS A 380 -19.70 -7.33 11.51
C LYS A 380 -19.43 -5.90 11.06
N LEU A 381 -19.29 -4.94 11.99
CA LEU A 381 -18.93 -3.57 11.64
C LEU A 381 -17.52 -3.46 11.08
N GLU A 382 -16.57 -4.23 11.61
CA GLU A 382 -15.21 -4.33 11.05
C GLU A 382 -15.24 -4.87 9.62
N ARG A 383 -15.96 -5.98 9.38
CA ARG A 383 -16.10 -6.59 8.05
C ARG A 383 -16.79 -5.68 7.04
N ALA A 384 -17.77 -4.91 7.49
CA ALA A 384 -18.40 -3.88 6.68
C ALA A 384 -17.48 -2.68 6.43
N GLY A 385 -16.32 -2.61 7.10
CA GLY A 385 -15.35 -1.54 6.96
C GLY A 385 -15.79 -0.21 7.56
N THR A 386 -16.79 -0.20 8.45
CA THR A 386 -17.35 1.03 9.05
C THR A 386 -16.58 1.50 10.28
N VAL A 387 -15.98 0.57 11.01
CA VAL A 387 -15.10 0.85 12.15
C VAL A 387 -13.72 0.22 11.92
N VAL A 388 -12.71 0.89 12.43
CA VAL A 388 -11.30 0.46 12.28
C VAL A 388 -10.72 0.25 13.68
N PRO A 389 -10.22 -0.95 14.01
CA PRO A 389 -9.58 -1.20 15.29
C PRO A 389 -8.18 -0.54 15.34
N ASP A 390 -7.74 -0.21 16.54
CA ASP A 390 -6.38 0.25 16.83
C ASP A 390 -5.35 -0.87 16.65
N SER A 391 -5.75 -2.11 16.95
CA SER A 391 -4.93 -3.30 16.79
C SER A 391 -5.78 -4.50 16.41
N LEU A 392 -5.37 -5.21 15.36
CA LEU A 392 -6.01 -6.48 14.95
C LEU A 392 -5.59 -7.67 15.81
N LEU A 393 -4.60 -7.50 16.69
CA LEU A 393 -4.07 -8.58 17.53
C LEU A 393 -4.86 -8.86 18.79
N LEU A 394 -5.54 -7.84 19.30
CA LEU A 394 -6.33 -7.95 20.51
C LEU A 394 -7.67 -8.67 20.20
N ASP A 395 -8.29 -9.25 21.23
CA ASP A 395 -9.68 -9.70 21.10
C ASP A 395 -10.58 -8.51 20.73
N PRO A 396 -11.57 -8.68 19.84
CA PRO A 396 -12.46 -7.58 19.45
C PRO A 396 -13.09 -6.80 20.60
N THR A 397 -13.29 -7.44 21.76
CA THR A 397 -13.82 -6.79 22.97
C THR A 397 -12.78 -5.97 23.74
N GLU A 398 -11.50 -6.15 23.44
CA GLU A 398 -10.38 -5.42 24.07
C GLU A 398 -9.84 -4.31 23.18
N ARG A 399 -10.27 -4.26 21.90
CA ARG A 399 -9.84 -3.26 20.93
C ARG A 399 -10.45 -1.90 21.22
N ARG A 400 -9.70 -0.86 20.89
CA ARG A 400 -10.25 0.47 20.71
C ARG A 400 -10.60 0.66 19.23
N TYR A 401 -11.67 1.38 18.97
CA TYR A 401 -12.20 1.56 17.63
C TYR A 401 -12.32 3.05 17.32
N ARG A 402 -12.19 3.37 16.05
CA ARG A 402 -12.55 4.67 15.49
C ARG A 402 -13.44 4.45 14.26
N LEU A 403 -14.18 5.46 13.90
CA LEU A 403 -14.95 5.45 12.66
C LEU A 403 -13.97 5.51 11.48
N ILE A 404 -14.31 4.87 10.36
CA ILE A 404 -13.58 5.10 9.12
C ILE A 404 -13.84 6.54 8.64
N HIS A 405 -12.84 7.20 8.10
CA HIS A 405 -12.95 8.61 7.70
C HIS A 405 -14.06 8.89 6.67
N ASP A 406 -14.38 7.91 5.83
CA ASP A 406 -15.51 8.01 4.89
C ASP A 406 -16.88 8.22 5.60
N LEU A 407 -16.96 7.98 6.91
CA LEU A 407 -18.16 8.14 7.74
C LEU A 407 -18.04 9.25 8.79
N ASP A 408 -16.95 10.02 8.82
CA ASP A 408 -16.74 11.11 9.80
C ASP A 408 -17.86 12.16 9.76
N PHE A 409 -18.57 12.29 8.62
CA PHE A 409 -19.74 13.17 8.51
C PHE A 409 -20.86 12.80 9.49
N LEU A 410 -20.92 11.55 9.96
CA LEU A 410 -21.95 11.10 10.91
C LEU A 410 -21.79 11.68 12.32
N PHE A 411 -20.68 12.35 12.61
CA PHE A 411 -20.53 13.13 13.83
C PHE A 411 -21.24 14.48 13.77
N ASP A 412 -21.67 14.93 12.59
CA ASP A 412 -22.51 16.13 12.44
C ASP A 412 -23.99 15.78 12.59
N SER A 413 -24.73 16.59 13.34
CA SER A 413 -26.14 16.33 13.71
C SER A 413 -27.08 16.29 12.49
N GLU A 414 -26.75 16.99 11.42
CA GLU A 414 -27.54 16.99 10.18
C GLU A 414 -27.42 15.66 9.46
N PHE A 415 -26.18 15.16 9.33
CA PHE A 415 -25.90 13.89 8.67
C PHE A 415 -26.25 12.67 9.55
N ALA A 416 -26.22 12.80 10.87
CA ALA A 416 -26.64 11.73 11.78
C ALA A 416 -28.10 11.28 11.53
N LYS A 417 -28.91 12.11 10.90
CA LYS A 417 -30.27 11.76 10.44
C LYS A 417 -30.29 10.64 9.41
N ALA A 418 -29.18 10.39 8.69
CA ALA A 418 -29.03 9.28 7.76
C ALA A 418 -29.17 7.91 8.44
N LEU A 419 -28.97 7.85 9.78
CA LEU A 419 -29.06 6.61 10.56
C LEU A 419 -30.48 6.35 11.11
N ASN A 420 -31.43 7.23 10.90
CA ASN A 420 -32.83 7.10 11.28
C ASN A 420 -33.67 6.69 10.07
#